data_483c01db49e579899bce7fa20e870619
#
_entry.id   483c01db49e579899bce7fa20e870619
#
_cell.length_a   1.000
_cell.length_b   1.000
_cell.length_c   1.000
_cell.angle_alpha   90.00
_cell.angle_beta   90.00
_cell.angle_gamma   90.00
#
_symmetry.space_group_name_H-M   'P 1'
#
loop_
_entity.id
_entity.type
_entity.pdbx_description
1 polymer ?
#
loop_
_entity_poly.entity_id
_entity_poly.type
_entity_poly.pdbx_seq_one_letter_code
_entity_poly.pdbx_strand_id
1 'polypeptide(L)'
;MTLHALGSKDRISRREFLKIIRLKNHGIPIIDKEKCTGCGLCTIDCPTKALMINQSSEKDTYQLLFRQEACNACGVCEKSCPENCLQLVEKEPKQNKTGKETKVIFEDNISRCMECGTPLFPRSMVKKMETKILTNRKTTWPFNLCPSCRIKTQFKKEMVERIKT
;
A
#
# COMPACT_ATOMS: atom_id res chain seq x y z
N MET A 1 14.92 -59.31 14.83
CA MET A 1 14.55 -57.90 15.01
C MET A 1 15.52 -57.03 14.28
N THR A 2 15.19 -56.64 13.04
CA THR A 2 16.05 -55.89 12.14
C THR A 2 15.64 -54.41 12.20
N LEU A 3 16.57 -53.60 12.71
CA LEU A 3 16.46 -52.14 12.72
C LEU A 3 16.66 -51.61 11.29
N HIS A 4 15.59 -51.13 10.67
CA HIS A 4 15.71 -50.41 9.42
C HIS A 4 16.38 -49.04 9.66
N ALA A 5 17.51 -48.87 8.98
CA ALA A 5 18.24 -47.62 8.92
C ALA A 5 17.35 -46.53 8.28
N LEU A 6 17.11 -45.45 9.03
CA LEU A 6 16.48 -44.24 8.55
C LEU A 6 17.41 -43.59 7.51
N GLY A 7 16.89 -43.40 6.33
CA GLY A 7 17.58 -42.86 5.16
C GLY A 7 18.21 -41.49 5.41
N SER A 8 19.37 -41.31 4.81
CA SER A 8 20.12 -40.07 4.76
C SER A 8 19.24 -38.93 4.27
N LYS A 9 19.09 -37.88 5.05
CA LYS A 9 18.50 -36.62 4.62
C LYS A 9 19.30 -36.11 3.43
N ASP A 10 18.66 -36.09 2.26
CA ASP A 10 19.20 -35.50 1.05
C ASP A 10 19.57 -34.04 1.35
N ARG A 11 20.86 -33.81 1.54
CA ARG A 11 21.40 -32.45 1.65
C ARG A 11 21.34 -31.84 0.26
N ILE A 12 20.36 -30.98 0.05
CA ILE A 12 20.28 -30.15 -1.15
C ILE A 12 21.63 -29.43 -1.32
N SER A 13 22.28 -29.64 -2.46
CA SER A 13 23.56 -28.99 -2.72
C SER A 13 23.38 -27.48 -2.79
N ARG A 14 24.42 -26.72 -2.42
CA ARG A 14 24.42 -25.26 -2.51
C ARG A 14 24.03 -24.74 -3.91
N ARG A 15 24.36 -25.50 -4.96
CA ARG A 15 23.98 -25.19 -6.35
C ARG A 15 22.50 -25.43 -6.60
N GLU A 16 21.91 -26.47 -6.04
CA GLU A 16 20.46 -26.74 -6.14
C GLU A 16 19.66 -25.76 -5.33
N PHE A 17 20.11 -25.42 -4.11
CA PHE A 17 19.52 -24.36 -3.31
C PHE A 17 19.54 -23.01 -4.03
N LEU A 18 20.64 -22.64 -4.70
CA LEU A 18 20.73 -21.43 -5.51
C LEU A 18 19.88 -21.50 -6.79
N LYS A 19 19.64 -22.69 -7.35
CA LYS A 19 18.68 -22.87 -8.46
C LYS A 19 17.24 -22.69 -7.99
N ILE A 20 16.89 -23.22 -6.82
CA ILE A 20 15.56 -23.05 -6.21
C ILE A 20 15.30 -21.56 -5.89
N ILE A 21 16.30 -20.84 -5.36
CA ILE A 21 16.19 -19.39 -5.14
C ILE A 21 16.13 -18.60 -6.47
N ARG A 22 16.73 -19.10 -7.54
CA ARG A 22 16.69 -18.50 -8.88
C ARG A 22 15.39 -18.75 -9.64
N LEU A 23 14.59 -19.73 -9.26
CA LEU A 23 13.20 -19.83 -9.70
C LEU A 23 12.42 -18.70 -9.01
N LYS A 24 12.68 -17.47 -9.44
CA LYS A 24 11.91 -16.30 -9.02
C LYS A 24 10.50 -16.48 -9.57
N ASN A 25 9.61 -16.99 -8.74
CA ASN A 25 8.20 -16.88 -9.00
C ASN A 25 7.88 -15.38 -9.06
N HIS A 26 7.48 -14.91 -10.22
CA HIS A 26 7.04 -13.54 -10.38
C HIS A 26 5.57 -13.48 -10.03
N GLY A 27 5.24 -12.72 -8.98
CA GLY A 27 3.85 -12.44 -8.64
C GLY A 27 3.34 -11.23 -9.41
N ILE A 28 2.06 -11.23 -9.71
CA ILE A 28 1.35 -10.04 -10.22
C ILE A 28 0.31 -9.65 -9.18
N PRO A 29 0.41 -8.45 -8.58
CA PRO A 29 -0.61 -7.96 -7.68
C PRO A 29 -1.86 -7.56 -8.46
N ILE A 30 -3.00 -8.08 -8.03
CA ILE A 30 -4.32 -7.69 -8.49
C ILE A 30 -4.94 -6.89 -7.36
N ILE A 31 -5.43 -5.69 -7.67
CA ILE A 31 -6.04 -4.79 -6.69
C ILE A 31 -7.52 -4.57 -7.01
N ASP A 32 -8.36 -4.80 -6.01
CA ASP A 32 -9.74 -4.34 -6.02
C ASP A 32 -9.75 -2.82 -5.77
N LYS A 33 -9.95 -2.06 -6.86
CA LYS A 33 -9.85 -0.60 -6.84
C LYS A 33 -10.94 0.07 -5.99
N GLU A 34 -12.10 -0.59 -5.82
CA GLU A 34 -13.19 -0.05 -5.02
C GLU A 34 -12.92 -0.14 -3.51
N LYS A 35 -12.17 -1.15 -3.09
CA LYS A 35 -11.77 -1.34 -1.71
C LYS A 35 -10.47 -0.64 -1.36
N CYS A 36 -9.58 -0.43 -2.32
CA CYS A 36 -8.28 0.16 -2.08
C CYS A 36 -8.41 1.61 -1.64
N THR A 37 -7.76 1.94 -0.53
CA THR A 37 -7.72 3.31 0.03
C THR A 37 -6.47 4.08 -0.37
N GLY A 38 -5.53 3.46 -1.07
CA GLY A 38 -4.25 4.09 -1.37
C GLY A 38 -3.38 4.32 -0.13
N CYS A 39 -3.55 3.54 0.95
CA CYS A 39 -2.82 3.74 2.21
C CYS A 39 -1.30 3.55 2.11
N GLY A 40 -0.81 2.87 1.06
CA GLY A 40 0.61 2.68 0.81
C GLY A 40 1.32 1.62 1.66
N LEU A 41 0.66 0.95 2.60
CA LEU A 41 1.30 -0.07 3.46
C LEU A 41 1.97 -1.18 2.64
N CYS A 42 1.33 -1.63 1.57
CA CYS A 42 1.90 -2.63 0.66
C CYS A 42 3.24 -2.20 0.01
N THR A 43 3.50 -0.89 -0.10
CA THR A 43 4.78 -0.36 -0.62
C THR A 43 5.84 -0.27 0.46
N ILE A 44 5.44 0.07 1.69
CA ILE A 44 6.33 0.18 2.85
C ILE A 44 6.89 -1.21 3.19
N ASP A 45 6.00 -2.20 3.27
CA ASP A 45 6.34 -3.57 3.68
C ASP A 45 6.94 -4.42 2.54
N CYS A 46 6.96 -3.92 1.30
CA CYS A 46 7.55 -4.64 0.18
C CYS A 46 9.08 -4.72 0.32
N PRO A 47 9.66 -5.92 0.57
CA PRO A 47 11.10 -6.06 0.83
C PRO A 47 11.94 -5.78 -0.42
N THR A 48 11.40 -6.00 -1.60
CA THR A 48 12.10 -5.81 -2.88
C THR A 48 11.79 -4.46 -3.53
N LYS A 49 10.93 -3.64 -2.92
CA LYS A 49 10.47 -2.36 -3.49
C LYS A 49 9.86 -2.52 -4.89
N ALA A 50 9.21 -3.66 -5.12
CA ALA A 50 8.46 -3.89 -6.35
C ALA A 50 7.21 -3.00 -6.45
N LEU A 51 6.65 -2.60 -5.31
CA LEU A 51 5.55 -1.65 -5.20
C LEU A 51 6.08 -0.29 -4.77
N MET A 52 5.62 0.77 -5.43
CA MET A 52 6.05 2.15 -5.19
C MET A 52 4.87 3.09 -5.30
N ILE A 53 4.97 4.24 -4.62
CA ILE A 53 4.02 5.33 -4.74
C ILE A 53 4.64 6.41 -5.65
N ASN A 54 3.84 6.93 -6.57
CA ASN A 54 4.11 8.14 -7.31
C ASN A 54 3.01 9.16 -7.01
N GLN A 55 3.42 10.32 -6.53
CA GLN A 55 2.53 11.43 -6.21
C GLN A 55 2.91 12.65 -7.03
N SER A 56 1.96 13.20 -7.80
CA SER A 56 2.14 14.46 -8.51
C SER A 56 1.26 15.54 -7.88
N SER A 57 1.91 16.53 -7.27
CA SER A 57 1.21 17.69 -6.71
C SER A 57 0.63 18.61 -7.78
N GLU A 58 1.19 18.61 -8.99
CA GLU A 58 0.71 19.42 -10.11
C GLU A 58 -0.57 18.87 -10.71
N LYS A 59 -0.68 17.53 -10.77
CA LYS A 59 -1.82 16.83 -11.37
C LYS A 59 -2.83 16.33 -10.35
N ASP A 60 -2.57 16.53 -9.06
CA ASP A 60 -3.38 15.97 -7.95
C ASP A 60 -3.58 14.47 -8.05
N THR A 61 -2.61 13.75 -8.59
CA THR A 61 -2.69 12.32 -8.79
C THR A 61 -1.84 11.55 -7.81
N TYR A 62 -2.43 10.48 -7.30
CA TYR A 62 -1.77 9.45 -6.50
C TYR A 62 -1.80 8.15 -7.28
N GLN A 63 -0.65 7.54 -7.49
CA GLN A 63 -0.51 6.30 -8.23
C GLN A 63 0.26 5.27 -7.43
N LEU A 64 -0.24 4.03 -7.40
CA LEU A 64 0.49 2.87 -6.95
C LEU A 64 1.10 2.18 -8.17
N LEU A 65 2.40 2.08 -8.18
CA LEU A 65 3.20 1.55 -9.27
C LEU A 65 3.74 0.17 -8.92
N PHE A 66 3.81 -0.71 -9.90
CA PHE A 66 4.36 -2.05 -9.76
C PHE A 66 5.43 -2.34 -10.80
N ARG A 67 6.58 -2.84 -10.35
CA ARG A 67 7.69 -3.37 -11.16
C ARG A 67 7.73 -4.88 -11.04
N GLN A 68 7.37 -5.57 -12.11
CA GLN A 68 7.30 -7.03 -12.11
C GLN A 68 8.66 -7.69 -11.90
N GLU A 69 9.73 -7.14 -12.46
CA GLU A 69 11.09 -7.68 -12.34
C GLU A 69 11.62 -7.71 -10.91
N ALA A 70 11.16 -6.79 -10.07
CA ALA A 70 11.56 -6.70 -8.67
C ALA A 70 10.73 -7.60 -7.75
N CYS A 71 9.59 -8.12 -8.21
CA CYS A 71 8.71 -8.93 -7.38
C CYS A 71 9.24 -10.37 -7.26
N ASN A 72 9.36 -10.87 -6.05
CA ASN A 72 9.74 -12.25 -5.73
C ASN A 72 8.56 -13.09 -5.23
N ALA A 73 7.33 -12.63 -5.42
CA ALA A 73 6.09 -13.31 -5.01
C ALA A 73 6.02 -13.71 -3.52
N CYS A 74 6.63 -12.92 -2.62
CA CYS A 74 6.68 -13.27 -1.19
C CYS A 74 5.35 -13.15 -0.43
N GLY A 75 4.30 -12.57 -1.02
CA GLY A 75 2.97 -12.43 -0.41
C GLY A 75 2.85 -11.41 0.73
N VAL A 76 3.93 -10.70 1.09
CA VAL A 76 3.89 -9.72 2.20
C VAL A 76 2.89 -8.61 1.93
N CYS A 77 2.83 -8.08 0.70
CA CYS A 77 1.91 -7.01 0.32
C CYS A 77 0.42 -7.39 0.46
N GLU A 78 0.07 -8.65 0.26
CA GLU A 78 -1.28 -9.18 0.46
C GLU A 78 -1.63 -9.22 1.96
N LYS A 79 -0.71 -9.72 2.79
CA LYS A 79 -0.88 -9.81 4.26
C LYS A 79 -0.89 -8.44 4.93
N SER A 80 -0.15 -7.47 4.40
CA SER A 80 -0.07 -6.10 4.92
C SER A 80 -1.30 -5.25 4.56
N CYS A 81 -2.17 -5.71 3.68
CA CYS A 81 -3.30 -4.93 3.21
C CYS A 81 -4.44 -4.91 4.25
N PRO A 82 -4.72 -3.77 4.94
CA PRO A 82 -5.77 -3.70 5.96
C PRO A 82 -7.18 -3.81 5.38
N GLU A 83 -7.31 -3.61 4.08
CA GLU A 83 -8.57 -3.66 3.36
C GLU A 83 -8.79 -4.99 2.63
N ASN A 84 -7.81 -5.90 2.71
CA ASN A 84 -7.82 -7.18 1.99
C ASN A 84 -8.20 -7.03 0.49
N CYS A 85 -7.76 -5.92 -0.10
CA CYS A 85 -8.06 -5.58 -1.49
C CYS A 85 -6.96 -5.97 -2.48
N LEU A 86 -5.84 -6.50 -1.99
CA LEU A 86 -4.70 -6.89 -2.82
C LEU A 86 -4.53 -8.40 -2.73
N GLN A 87 -4.46 -9.04 -3.89
CA GLN A 87 -4.16 -10.47 -4.06
C GLN A 87 -2.95 -10.63 -4.96
N LEU A 88 -2.07 -11.54 -4.61
CA LEU A 88 -0.89 -11.86 -5.42
C LEU A 88 -1.15 -13.15 -6.20
N VAL A 89 -1.16 -13.05 -7.51
CA VAL A 89 -1.28 -14.20 -8.41
C VAL A 89 0.10 -14.58 -8.91
N GLU A 90 0.50 -15.82 -8.68
CA GLU A 90 1.73 -16.37 -9.26
C GLU A 90 1.57 -16.48 -10.78
N LYS A 91 2.57 -16.01 -11.50
CA LYS A 91 2.62 -16.16 -12.95
C LYS A 91 3.96 -16.73 -13.35
N GLU A 92 3.93 -17.73 -14.21
CA GLU A 92 5.13 -18.23 -14.82
C GLU A 92 5.88 -17.11 -15.55
N PRO A 93 7.21 -17.05 -15.44
CA PRO A 93 8.00 -16.06 -16.14
C PRO A 93 7.81 -16.26 -17.64
N LYS A 94 7.02 -15.41 -18.28
CA LYS A 94 6.98 -15.35 -19.74
C LYS A 94 8.37 -14.93 -20.21
N GLN A 95 9.09 -15.85 -20.81
CA GLN A 95 10.30 -15.55 -21.56
C GLN A 95 9.96 -14.45 -22.58
N ASN A 96 10.77 -13.39 -22.61
CA ASN A 96 10.71 -12.29 -23.58
C ASN A 96 9.82 -11.08 -23.23
N LYS A 97 10.05 -10.43 -22.09
CA LYS A 97 9.90 -8.98 -22.05
C LYS A 97 11.09 -8.37 -21.30
N THR A 98 12.11 -8.05 -22.05
CA THR A 98 13.18 -7.11 -21.70
C THR A 98 12.59 -5.70 -21.59
N GLY A 99 12.00 -5.37 -20.47
CA GLY A 99 11.46 -4.04 -20.26
C GLY A 99 11.29 -3.78 -18.78
N LYS A 100 12.00 -2.79 -18.26
CA LYS A 100 11.78 -2.19 -16.94
C LYS A 100 10.40 -1.51 -16.88
N GLU A 101 9.35 -2.21 -17.28
CA GLU A 101 8.02 -1.64 -17.41
C GLU A 101 7.39 -1.50 -16.03
N THR A 102 7.21 -0.27 -15.60
CA THR A 102 6.45 0.06 -14.39
C THR A 102 4.99 0.22 -14.76
N LYS A 103 4.11 -0.54 -14.10
CA LYS A 103 2.66 -0.51 -14.35
C LYS A 103 1.94 0.25 -13.23
N VAL A 104 1.01 1.11 -13.60
CA VAL A 104 0.05 1.69 -12.66
C VAL A 104 -0.99 0.63 -12.31
N ILE A 105 -1.08 0.23 -11.06
CA ILE A 105 -2.04 -0.79 -10.58
C ILE A 105 -3.21 -0.19 -9.82
N PHE A 106 -3.05 1.03 -9.28
CA PHE A 106 -4.09 1.82 -8.65
C PHE A 106 -3.82 3.30 -8.89
N GLU A 107 -4.87 4.07 -9.12
CA GLU A 107 -4.80 5.52 -9.28
C GLU A 107 -5.98 6.19 -8.60
N ASP A 108 -5.73 7.31 -7.94
CA ASP A 108 -6.73 8.13 -7.26
C ASP A 108 -6.32 9.60 -7.28
N ASN A 109 -7.27 10.49 -7.01
CA ASN A 109 -6.99 11.90 -6.85
C ASN A 109 -6.56 12.20 -5.40
N ILE A 110 -5.68 13.18 -5.23
CA ILE A 110 -5.26 13.69 -3.92
C ILE A 110 -6.27 14.72 -3.43
N SER A 111 -6.71 14.59 -2.18
CA SER A 111 -7.48 15.63 -1.49
C SER A 111 -6.55 16.76 -1.08
N ARG A 112 -7.05 18.00 -1.13
CA ARG A 112 -6.31 19.18 -0.68
C ARG A 112 -6.93 19.80 0.58
N CYS A 113 -6.07 20.43 1.38
CA CYS A 113 -6.53 21.22 2.52
C CYS A 113 -7.39 22.39 2.04
N MET A 114 -8.57 22.56 2.61
CA MET A 114 -9.50 23.63 2.22
C MET A 114 -8.97 25.03 2.57
N GLU A 115 -8.10 25.15 3.58
CA GLU A 115 -7.57 26.44 4.02
C GLU A 115 -6.28 26.85 3.28
N CYS A 116 -5.34 25.92 3.10
CA CYS A 116 -4.01 26.26 2.58
C CYS A 116 -3.64 25.54 1.28
N GLY A 117 -4.51 24.69 0.73
CA GLY A 117 -4.28 23.97 -0.50
C GLY A 117 -3.23 22.84 -0.44
N THR A 118 -2.60 22.60 0.72
CA THR A 118 -1.61 21.52 0.86
C THR A 118 -2.22 20.17 0.51
N PRO A 119 -1.55 19.33 -0.30
CA PRO A 119 -2.02 17.98 -0.59
C PRO A 119 -2.06 17.13 0.68
N LEU A 120 -3.11 16.33 0.82
CA LEU A 120 -3.36 15.50 1.99
C LEU A 120 -3.22 14.01 1.65
N PHE A 121 -4.33 13.33 1.49
CA PHE A 121 -4.42 11.89 1.28
C PHE A 121 -5.19 11.57 0.01
N PRO A 122 -5.09 10.35 -0.54
CA PRO A 122 -5.98 9.88 -1.60
C PRO A 122 -7.44 10.04 -1.19
N ARG A 123 -8.30 10.42 -2.13
CA ARG A 123 -9.74 10.63 -1.87
C ARG A 123 -10.43 9.39 -1.31
N SER A 124 -10.07 8.22 -1.80
CA SER A 124 -10.58 6.94 -1.30
C SER A 124 -10.30 6.75 0.19
N MET A 125 -9.10 7.15 0.65
CA MET A 125 -8.74 7.10 2.07
C MET A 125 -9.59 8.06 2.89
N VAL A 126 -9.73 9.31 2.47
CA VAL A 126 -10.54 10.32 3.16
C VAL A 126 -11.99 9.86 3.28
N LYS A 127 -12.60 9.42 2.16
CA LYS A 127 -13.97 8.89 2.13
C LYS A 127 -14.17 7.74 3.10
N LYS A 128 -13.22 6.83 3.18
CA LYS A 128 -13.31 5.68 4.10
C LYS A 128 -13.16 6.08 5.55
N MET A 129 -12.25 7.02 5.87
CA MET A 129 -12.12 7.57 7.22
C MET A 129 -13.40 8.29 7.65
N GLU A 130 -13.99 9.11 6.80
CA GLU A 130 -15.26 9.78 7.03
C GLU A 130 -16.37 8.76 7.33
N THR A 131 -16.53 7.76 6.50
CA THR A 131 -17.55 6.71 6.72
C THR A 131 -17.36 5.99 8.04
N LYS A 132 -16.13 5.58 8.38
CA LYS A 132 -15.85 4.84 9.64
C LYS A 132 -16.03 5.70 10.89
N ILE A 133 -15.75 7.00 10.84
CA ILE A 133 -15.81 7.89 12.00
C ILE A 133 -17.20 8.47 12.17
N LEU A 134 -17.89 8.85 11.08
CA LEU A 134 -19.24 9.37 11.13
C LEU A 134 -20.27 8.33 11.62
N THR A 135 -20.02 7.03 11.36
CA THR A 135 -20.89 5.97 11.89
C THR A 135 -20.75 5.76 13.40
N ASN A 136 -19.59 6.12 13.97
CA ASN A 136 -19.28 5.80 15.37
C ASN A 136 -19.29 6.99 16.35
N ARG A 137 -19.29 8.24 15.87
CA ARG A 137 -19.23 9.43 16.74
C ARG A 137 -19.99 10.62 16.17
N LYS A 138 -20.71 11.33 17.03
CA LYS A 138 -21.34 12.65 16.74
C LYS A 138 -20.33 13.79 16.50
N THR A 139 -19.04 13.50 16.37
CA THR A 139 -17.97 14.49 16.18
C THR A 139 -17.60 14.59 14.70
N THR A 140 -17.84 15.76 14.12
CA THR A 140 -17.35 16.12 12.80
C THR A 140 -15.83 16.33 12.86
N TRP A 141 -15.06 15.32 12.48
CA TRP A 141 -13.62 15.46 12.37
C TRP A 141 -13.26 16.11 11.02
N PRO A 142 -12.53 17.23 10.98
CA PRO A 142 -12.23 17.92 9.74
C PRO A 142 -11.10 17.20 8.96
N PHE A 143 -11.46 16.17 8.19
CA PHE A 143 -10.52 15.45 7.33
C PHE A 143 -9.99 16.28 6.16
N ASN A 144 -10.66 17.37 5.85
CA ASN A 144 -10.35 18.33 4.80
C ASN A 144 -9.35 19.40 5.21
N LEU A 145 -8.81 19.35 6.43
CA LEU A 145 -7.78 20.25 6.92
C LEU A 145 -6.47 19.53 7.19
N CYS A 146 -5.35 20.14 6.79
CA CYS A 146 -4.02 19.66 7.18
C CYS A 146 -3.81 19.84 8.70
N PRO A 147 -2.86 19.15 9.33
CA PRO A 147 -2.61 19.23 10.77
C PRO A 147 -2.43 20.69 11.27
N SER A 148 -1.65 21.48 10.53
CA SER A 148 -1.39 22.88 10.89
C SER A 148 -2.64 23.76 10.84
N CYS A 149 -3.47 23.64 9.81
CA CYS A 149 -4.71 24.40 9.69
C CYS A 149 -5.76 23.93 10.71
N ARG A 150 -5.78 22.64 11.02
CA ARG A 150 -6.66 22.09 12.05
C ARG A 150 -6.37 22.67 13.42
N ILE A 151 -5.10 22.73 13.81
CA ILE A 151 -4.65 23.35 15.06
C ILE A 151 -5.06 24.82 15.08
N LYS A 152 -4.79 25.60 14.03
CA LYS A 152 -5.17 27.01 13.94
C LYS A 152 -6.68 27.22 14.11
N THR A 153 -7.49 26.39 13.48
CA THR A 153 -8.95 26.47 13.58
C THR A 153 -9.46 26.15 14.98
N GLN A 154 -8.83 25.18 15.65
CA GLN A 154 -9.18 24.81 17.01
C GLN A 154 -8.84 25.91 17.99
N PHE A 155 -7.64 26.50 17.95
CA PHE A 155 -7.25 27.62 18.78
C PHE A 155 -8.15 28.85 18.55
N LYS A 156 -8.52 29.14 17.31
CA LYS A 156 -9.43 30.22 16.99
C LYS A 156 -10.82 30.05 17.66
N LYS A 157 -11.34 28.84 17.67
CA LYS A 157 -12.61 28.52 18.34
C LYS A 157 -12.51 28.73 19.86
N GLU A 158 -11.46 28.21 20.49
CA GLU A 158 -11.24 28.32 21.92
C GLU A 158 -11.06 29.80 22.37
N MET A 159 -10.36 30.60 21.56
CA MET A 159 -10.24 32.06 21.84
C MET A 159 -11.59 32.79 21.75
N VAL A 160 -12.40 32.45 20.75
CA VAL A 160 -13.73 33.08 20.59
C VAL A 160 -14.68 32.69 21.72
N GLU A 161 -14.61 31.48 22.23
CA GLU A 161 -15.41 31.04 23.38
C GLU A 161 -14.98 31.73 24.67
N ARG A 162 -13.67 31.95 24.89
CA ARG A 162 -13.15 32.68 26.07
C ARG A 162 -13.52 34.18 26.09
N ILE A 163 -13.76 34.79 24.94
CA ILE A 163 -14.15 36.21 24.84
C ILE A 163 -15.66 36.39 25.10
N LYS A 164 -16.44 35.31 24.94
CA LYS A 164 -17.90 35.35 25.18
C LYS A 164 -18.32 35.04 26.61
N THR A 165 -17.38 34.60 27.46
CA THR A 165 -17.54 34.40 28.91
C THR A 165 -16.99 35.59 29.66
#